data_da4bdaca1618a30d6e280fda7d5e66ee
#
_entry.id   da4bdaca1618a30d6e280fda7d5e66ee
#
_cell.length_a   1.000
_cell.length_b   1.000
_cell.length_c   1.000
_cell.angle_alpha   90.00
_cell.angle_beta   90.00
_cell.angle_gamma   90.00
#
_symmetry.space_group_name_H-M   'P 1'
#
loop_
_entity.id
_entity.type
_entity.pdbx_description
1 polymer ?
#
loop_
_entity_poly.entity_id
_entity_poly.type
_entity_poly.pdbx_seq_one_letter_code
_entity_poly.pdbx_strand_id
1 'polypeptide(L)'
;VRQKTGKLIKLGLSEEALQIIGRYAAESKGYLFPILNAQLHKTPLQKQNRIHKMLGKVNKNLKQLAAQLGVESNVTTYTARHSFASVLKKSGVNIALISEALGHSDLATTQIYLDSFDNEQVDEAMKNLL
;
A
#
# COMPACT_ATOMS: atom_id res chain seq x y z
N VAL A 1 -13.29 -6.22 2.20
CA VAL A 1 -12.81 -7.34 3.05
C VAL A 1 -11.46 -7.80 2.52
N ARG A 2 -10.46 -7.88 3.38
CA ARG A 2 -9.12 -8.35 3.01
C ARG A 2 -9.15 -9.86 2.77
N GLN A 3 -8.82 -10.30 1.58
CA GLN A 3 -8.96 -11.70 1.16
C GLN A 3 -8.10 -12.67 2.02
N LYS A 4 -6.89 -12.24 2.45
CA LYS A 4 -5.97 -13.05 3.25
C LYS A 4 -6.42 -13.25 4.70
N THR A 5 -7.12 -12.29 5.30
CA THR A 5 -7.45 -12.28 6.73
C THR A 5 -8.95 -12.25 7.01
N GLY A 6 -9.80 -12.11 5.99
CA GLY A 6 -11.25 -11.92 6.14
C GLY A 6 -11.66 -10.62 6.84
N LYS A 7 -10.70 -9.78 7.24
CA LYS A 7 -10.94 -8.56 8.01
C LYS A 7 -11.58 -7.49 7.14
N LEU A 8 -12.63 -6.86 7.65
CA LEU A 8 -13.21 -5.65 7.05
C LEU A 8 -12.39 -4.46 7.51
N ILE A 9 -11.79 -3.75 6.56
CA ILE A 9 -11.09 -2.49 6.83
C ILE A 9 -12.04 -1.36 6.46
N LYS A 10 -12.29 -0.44 7.42
CA LYS A 10 -13.06 0.78 7.21
C LYS A 10 -12.14 1.96 7.43
N LEU A 11 -11.95 2.78 6.41
CA LEU A 11 -11.12 3.99 6.45
C LEU A 11 -11.93 5.15 5.88
N GLY A 12 -11.83 6.32 6.51
CA GLY A 12 -12.26 7.57 5.91
C GLY A 12 -11.39 7.88 4.67
N LEU A 13 -12.00 8.40 3.64
CA LEU A 13 -11.28 8.83 2.44
C LEU A 13 -11.08 10.35 2.48
N SER A 14 -9.89 10.82 2.10
CA SER A 14 -9.63 12.24 1.90
C SER A 14 -10.33 12.74 0.63
N GLU A 15 -10.47 14.07 0.51
CA GLU A 15 -11.04 14.67 -0.70
C GLU A 15 -10.28 14.32 -1.97
N GLU A 16 -8.95 14.28 -1.90
CA GLU A 16 -8.09 13.88 -3.03
C GLU A 16 -8.35 12.44 -3.46
N ALA A 17 -8.51 11.53 -2.49
CA ALA A 17 -8.85 10.14 -2.78
C ALA A 17 -10.24 10.04 -3.44
N LEU A 18 -11.22 10.81 -2.96
CA LEU A 18 -12.56 10.87 -3.56
C LEU A 18 -12.53 11.44 -4.98
N GLN A 19 -11.71 12.46 -5.24
CA GLN A 19 -11.52 13.01 -6.60
C GLN A 19 -10.90 11.98 -7.55
N ILE A 20 -9.89 11.21 -7.08
CA ILE A 20 -9.30 10.14 -7.89
C ILE A 20 -10.33 9.06 -8.20
N ILE A 21 -11.11 8.64 -7.21
CA ILE A 21 -12.19 7.66 -7.37
C ILE A 21 -13.22 8.15 -8.38
N GLY A 22 -13.63 9.43 -8.28
CA GLY A 22 -14.59 10.04 -9.18
C GLY A 22 -14.19 9.99 -10.65
N ARG A 23 -12.89 10.12 -10.96
CA ARG A 23 -12.37 10.02 -12.35
C ARG A 23 -12.61 8.64 -12.98
N TYR A 24 -12.67 7.59 -12.18
CA TYR A 24 -12.81 6.21 -12.67
C TYR A 24 -14.23 5.65 -12.50
N ALA A 25 -15.09 6.30 -11.69
CA ALA A 25 -16.43 5.79 -11.38
C ALA A 25 -17.33 5.68 -12.61
N ALA A 26 -17.22 6.62 -13.56
CA ALA A 26 -18.01 6.64 -14.79
C ALA A 26 -17.70 5.49 -15.75
N GLU A 27 -16.49 4.93 -15.71
CA GLU A 27 -16.05 3.84 -16.59
C GLU A 27 -16.15 2.46 -15.93
N SER A 28 -16.71 2.39 -14.72
CA SER A 28 -16.71 1.17 -13.93
C SER A 28 -17.62 0.09 -14.52
N LYS A 29 -17.02 -1.07 -14.83
CA LYS A 29 -17.74 -2.29 -15.25
C LYS A 29 -17.75 -3.30 -14.10
N GLY A 30 -18.30 -2.91 -12.95
CA GLY A 30 -18.39 -3.72 -11.73
C GLY A 30 -17.18 -3.65 -10.81
N TYR A 31 -16.14 -2.89 -11.15
CA TYR A 31 -14.98 -2.62 -10.30
C TYR A 31 -14.64 -1.14 -10.38
N LEU A 32 -14.18 -0.55 -9.27
CA LEU A 32 -13.88 0.88 -9.19
C LEU A 32 -12.80 1.30 -10.21
N PHE A 33 -11.71 0.55 -10.30
CA PHE A 33 -10.64 0.84 -11.25
C PHE A 33 -10.69 -0.10 -12.47
N PRO A 34 -10.30 0.35 -13.68
CA PRO A 34 -10.34 -0.42 -14.91
C PRO A 34 -9.26 -1.53 -14.97
N ILE A 35 -8.92 -2.12 -13.83
CA ILE A 35 -7.97 -3.23 -13.72
C ILE A 35 -8.67 -4.55 -14.01
N LEU A 36 -9.81 -4.73 -13.39
CA LEU A 36 -10.67 -5.90 -13.58
C LEU A 36 -11.92 -5.52 -14.38
N ASN A 37 -12.43 -6.49 -15.11
CA ASN A 37 -13.71 -6.41 -15.81
C ASN A 37 -14.53 -7.62 -15.41
N ALA A 38 -15.73 -7.41 -14.87
CA ALA A 38 -16.58 -8.47 -14.36
C ALA A 38 -17.04 -9.46 -15.45
N GLN A 39 -17.12 -9.01 -16.70
CA GLN A 39 -17.52 -9.85 -17.84
C GLN A 39 -16.38 -10.73 -18.36
N LEU A 40 -15.11 -10.24 -18.28
CA LEU A 40 -13.93 -10.92 -18.79
C LEU A 40 -13.24 -11.78 -17.72
N HIS A 41 -13.12 -11.26 -16.50
CA HIS A 41 -12.41 -11.91 -15.41
C HIS A 41 -13.40 -12.60 -14.45
N LYS A 42 -13.99 -13.72 -14.89
CA LYS A 42 -15.05 -14.43 -14.16
C LYS A 42 -14.50 -15.31 -13.05
N THR A 43 -13.42 -16.04 -13.32
CA THR A 43 -12.84 -16.99 -12.35
C THR A 43 -11.85 -16.34 -11.40
N PRO A 44 -11.66 -16.88 -10.18
CA PRO A 44 -10.64 -16.39 -9.24
C PRO A 44 -9.23 -16.36 -9.86
N LEU A 45 -8.87 -17.39 -10.62
CA LEU A 45 -7.57 -17.50 -11.30
C LEU A 45 -7.37 -16.38 -12.33
N GLN A 46 -8.40 -16.10 -13.16
CA GLN A 46 -8.34 -14.99 -14.13
C GLN A 46 -8.14 -13.63 -13.44
N LYS A 47 -8.85 -13.40 -12.33
CA LYS A 47 -8.71 -12.19 -11.52
C LYS A 47 -7.31 -12.07 -10.94
N GLN A 48 -6.80 -13.15 -10.35
CA GLN A 48 -5.46 -13.20 -9.77
C GLN A 48 -4.36 -12.92 -10.80
N ASN A 49 -4.40 -13.59 -11.95
CA ASN A 49 -3.46 -13.41 -13.04
C ASN A 49 -3.48 -11.97 -13.57
N ARG A 50 -4.69 -11.38 -13.72
CA ARG A 50 -4.83 -9.98 -14.17
C ARG A 50 -4.26 -9.01 -13.15
N ILE A 51 -4.55 -9.18 -11.86
CA ILE A 51 -4.02 -8.36 -10.77
C ILE A 51 -2.48 -8.45 -10.76
N HIS A 52 -1.92 -9.65 -10.82
CA HIS A 52 -0.47 -9.86 -10.84
C HIS A 52 0.20 -9.16 -12.02
N LYS A 53 -0.35 -9.31 -13.23
CA LYS A 53 0.15 -8.62 -14.44
C LYS A 53 0.11 -7.10 -14.32
N MET A 54 -0.99 -6.55 -13.77
CA MET A 54 -1.14 -5.11 -13.58
C MET A 54 -0.20 -4.57 -12.50
N LEU A 55 -0.04 -5.31 -11.40
CA LEU A 55 0.90 -4.96 -10.34
C LEU A 55 2.34 -4.87 -10.88
N GLY A 56 2.77 -5.85 -11.68
CA GLY A 56 4.08 -5.81 -12.34
C GLY A 56 4.25 -4.59 -13.25
N LYS A 57 3.22 -4.23 -14.03
CA LYS A 57 3.23 -3.03 -14.88
C LYS A 57 3.33 -1.74 -14.05
N VAL A 58 2.54 -1.63 -12.98
CA VAL A 58 2.56 -0.46 -12.10
C VAL A 58 3.93 -0.31 -11.44
N ASN A 59 4.48 -1.39 -10.88
CA ASN A 59 5.81 -1.35 -10.26
C ASN A 59 6.91 -1.00 -11.25
N LYS A 60 6.84 -1.48 -12.50
CA LYS A 60 7.78 -1.07 -13.55
C LYS A 60 7.72 0.44 -13.82
N ASN A 61 6.51 0.99 -13.94
CA ASN A 61 6.32 2.42 -14.17
C ASN A 61 6.79 3.26 -12.97
N LEU A 62 6.52 2.81 -11.73
CA LEU A 62 7.01 3.47 -10.51
C LEU A 62 8.54 3.54 -10.46
N LYS A 63 9.23 2.46 -10.84
CA LYS A 63 10.70 2.45 -10.92
C LYS A 63 11.23 3.42 -11.97
N GLN A 64 10.57 3.52 -13.12
CA GLN A 64 10.96 4.47 -14.17
C GLN A 64 10.78 5.93 -13.70
N LEU A 65 9.67 6.24 -13.05
CA LEU A 65 9.41 7.56 -12.47
C LEU A 65 10.43 7.90 -11.37
N ALA A 66 10.72 6.96 -10.47
CA ALA A 66 11.73 7.13 -9.42
C ALA A 66 13.10 7.47 -10.03
N ALA A 67 13.52 6.71 -11.05
CA ALA A 67 14.78 6.96 -11.75
C ALA A 67 14.83 8.35 -12.42
N GLN A 68 13.73 8.79 -13.04
CA GLN A 68 13.64 10.14 -13.64
C GLN A 68 13.74 11.26 -12.59
N LEU A 69 13.31 11.01 -11.37
CA LEU A 69 13.36 11.95 -10.25
C LEU A 69 14.66 11.83 -9.42
N GLY A 70 15.62 11.00 -9.84
CA GLY A 70 16.87 10.78 -9.10
C GLY A 70 16.69 10.01 -7.79
N VAL A 71 15.57 9.29 -7.62
CA VAL A 71 15.32 8.46 -6.44
C VAL A 71 15.95 7.09 -6.65
N GLU A 72 17.04 6.81 -5.93
CA GLU A 72 17.80 5.56 -6.07
C GLU A 72 17.11 4.34 -5.42
N SER A 73 16.15 4.57 -4.50
CA SER A 73 15.45 3.50 -3.81
C SER A 73 14.51 2.72 -4.73
N ASN A 74 14.32 1.43 -4.44
CA ASN A 74 13.43 0.56 -5.19
C ASN A 74 11.94 0.86 -4.89
N VAL A 75 11.38 1.87 -5.56
CA VAL A 75 9.98 2.28 -5.37
C VAL A 75 9.02 1.27 -5.98
N THR A 76 8.10 0.76 -5.18
CA THR A 76 7.03 -0.16 -5.58
C THR A 76 5.71 0.22 -4.92
N THR A 77 4.60 -0.41 -5.30
CA THR A 77 3.31 -0.26 -4.60
C THR A 77 3.40 -0.66 -3.13
N TYR A 78 4.34 -1.53 -2.76
CA TYR A 78 4.58 -1.91 -1.36
C TYR A 78 5.24 -0.78 -0.57
N THR A 79 6.05 0.05 -1.20
CA THR A 79 6.65 1.26 -0.60
C THR A 79 5.57 2.20 -0.05
N ALA A 80 4.46 2.39 -0.77
CA ALA A 80 3.35 3.21 -0.28
C ALA A 80 2.76 2.69 1.04
N ARG A 81 2.65 1.35 1.19
CA ARG A 81 2.20 0.73 2.44
C ARG A 81 3.22 0.93 3.57
N HIS A 82 4.50 0.84 3.28
CA HIS A 82 5.57 1.11 4.24
C HIS A 82 5.53 2.58 4.70
N SER A 83 5.49 3.51 3.75
CA SER A 83 5.43 4.94 4.05
C SER A 83 4.21 5.30 4.91
N PHE A 84 3.04 4.74 4.60
CA PHE A 84 1.84 4.93 5.39
C PHE A 84 2.04 4.48 6.84
N ALA A 85 2.58 3.28 7.06
CA ALA A 85 2.82 2.76 8.41
C ALA A 85 3.85 3.59 9.18
N SER A 86 4.94 3.97 8.51
CA SER A 86 6.02 4.79 9.10
C SER A 86 5.55 6.19 9.47
N VAL A 87 4.75 6.84 8.61
CA VAL A 87 4.17 8.16 8.89
C VAL A 87 3.26 8.09 10.09
N LEU A 88 2.37 7.11 10.18
CA LEU A 88 1.48 6.92 11.34
C LEU A 88 2.27 6.70 12.64
N LYS A 89 3.32 5.86 12.59
CA LYS A 89 4.20 5.61 13.75
C LYS A 89 4.89 6.92 14.19
N LYS A 90 5.51 7.65 13.26
CA LYS A 90 6.17 8.94 13.55
C LYS A 90 5.20 9.99 14.09
N SER A 91 3.93 9.94 13.69
CA SER A 91 2.86 10.81 14.20
C SER A 91 2.34 10.39 15.58
N GLY A 92 2.91 9.38 16.23
CA GLY A 92 2.50 8.91 17.54
C GLY A 92 1.19 8.11 17.57
N VAL A 93 0.71 7.64 16.40
CA VAL A 93 -0.50 6.83 16.32
C VAL A 93 -0.28 5.49 17.01
N ASN A 94 -1.24 5.08 17.84
CA ASN A 94 -1.18 3.82 18.56
C ASN A 94 -1.03 2.63 17.60
N ILE A 95 -0.14 1.70 17.95
CA ILE A 95 0.17 0.51 17.13
C ILE A 95 -1.06 -0.34 16.80
N ALA A 96 -2.05 -0.40 17.72
CA ALA A 96 -3.29 -1.13 17.48
C ALA A 96 -4.09 -0.53 16.31
N LEU A 97 -4.15 0.80 16.21
CA LEU A 97 -4.80 1.50 15.10
C LEU A 97 -4.03 1.31 13.79
N ILE A 98 -2.70 1.33 13.84
CA ILE A 98 -1.86 1.02 12.67
C ILE A 98 -2.11 -0.41 12.20
N SER A 99 -2.17 -1.37 13.14
CA SER A 99 -2.46 -2.78 12.86
C SER A 99 -3.81 -2.95 12.19
N GLU A 100 -4.83 -2.25 12.69
CA GLU A 100 -6.18 -2.26 12.11
C GLU A 100 -6.19 -1.68 10.70
N ALA A 101 -5.59 -0.52 10.50
CA ALA A 101 -5.49 0.14 9.20
C ALA A 101 -4.72 -0.70 8.17
N LEU A 102 -3.68 -1.42 8.60
CA LEU A 102 -2.94 -2.36 7.76
C LEU A 102 -3.69 -3.69 7.57
N GLY A 103 -4.73 -3.95 8.35
CA GLY A 103 -5.50 -5.19 8.32
C GLY A 103 -4.69 -6.40 8.79
N HIS A 104 -3.76 -6.23 9.71
CA HIS A 104 -3.06 -7.34 10.33
C HIS A 104 -3.99 -8.08 11.30
N SER A 105 -3.83 -9.39 11.40
CA SER A 105 -4.63 -10.23 12.31
C SER A 105 -4.15 -10.15 13.75
N ASP A 106 -2.89 -9.72 13.94
CA ASP A 106 -2.21 -9.71 15.21
C ASP A 106 -1.24 -8.53 15.32
N LEU A 107 -1.08 -7.99 16.53
CA LEU A 107 -0.21 -6.85 16.83
C LEU A 107 1.27 -7.16 16.68
N ALA A 108 1.69 -8.41 16.99
CA ALA A 108 3.08 -8.81 16.86
C ALA A 108 3.56 -8.68 15.40
N THR A 109 2.71 -9.03 14.43
CA THR A 109 2.99 -8.80 13.01
C THR A 109 3.24 -7.32 12.70
N THR A 110 2.51 -6.41 13.34
CA THR A 110 2.70 -4.96 13.15
C THR A 110 3.96 -4.48 13.84
N GLN A 111 4.26 -4.97 15.03
CA GLN A 111 5.47 -4.62 15.76
C GLN A 111 6.72 -5.01 14.97
N ILE A 112 6.85 -6.28 14.57
CA ILE A 112 7.95 -6.77 13.75
C ILE A 112 8.08 -5.96 12.45
N TYR A 113 6.94 -5.64 11.83
CA TYR A 113 6.89 -4.84 10.62
C TYR A 113 7.43 -3.42 10.83
N LEU A 114 7.06 -2.77 11.94
CA LEU A 114 7.51 -1.41 12.26
C LEU A 114 8.95 -1.38 12.75
N ASP A 115 9.40 -2.38 13.50
CA ASP A 115 10.75 -2.48 14.03
C ASP A 115 11.79 -2.63 12.91
N SER A 116 11.39 -3.23 11.78
CA SER A 116 12.27 -3.32 10.60
C SER A 116 12.62 -1.96 9.97
N PHE A 117 11.93 -0.87 10.36
CA PHE A 117 12.21 0.50 9.87
C PHE A 117 13.01 1.34 10.87
N ASP A 118 13.06 0.94 12.14
CA ASP A 118 13.75 1.72 13.17
C ASP A 118 15.26 1.60 13.09
N ASN A 119 15.79 0.56 12.48
CA ASN A 119 17.21 0.37 12.33
C ASN A 119 17.87 1.51 11.53
N GLU A 120 17.22 1.98 10.45
CA GLU A 120 17.74 3.11 9.68
C GLU A 120 17.79 4.41 10.49
N GLN A 121 16.81 4.63 11.37
CA GLN A 121 16.77 5.84 12.22
C GLN A 121 17.76 5.76 13.39
N VAL A 122 17.97 4.59 13.95
CA VAL A 122 19.01 4.37 14.97
C VAL A 122 20.38 4.57 14.35
N ASP A 123 20.63 4.05 13.15
CA ASP A 123 21.89 4.23 12.44
C ASP A 123 22.15 5.69 12.07
N GLU A 124 21.10 6.45 11.69
CA GLU A 124 21.22 7.87 11.40
C GLU A 124 21.43 8.70 12.66
N ALA A 125 20.75 8.37 13.77
CA ALA A 125 20.96 8.99 15.06
C ALA A 125 22.36 8.70 15.61
N MET A 126 22.88 7.49 15.43
CA MET A 126 24.25 7.12 15.83
C MET A 126 25.32 7.89 15.05
N LYS A 127 25.10 8.20 13.76
CA LYS A 127 26.02 9.04 12.97
C LYS A 127 26.12 10.47 13.50
N ASN A 128 25.09 10.97 14.19
CA ASN A 128 25.07 12.30 14.79
C ASN A 128 25.71 12.34 16.21
N LEU A 129 26.08 11.17 16.76
CA LEU A 129 26.73 11.04 18.07
C LEU A 129 28.27 10.90 17.96
N LEU A 130 28.79 10.75 16.77
CA LEU A 130 30.22 10.69 16.45
C LEU A 130 30.69 11.96 15.74
#